data_d9e762f2acc04b71ab822ca5472b12b6
#
_entry.id   d9e762f2acc04b71ab822ca5472b12b6
#
_cell.length_a   1.000
_cell.length_b   1.000
_cell.length_c   1.000
_cell.angle_alpha   90.00
_cell.angle_beta   90.00
_cell.angle_gamma   90.00
#
_symmetry.space_group_name_H-M   'P 1'
#
loop_
_entity.id
_entity.type
_entity.pdbx_description
1 polymer ?
#
loop_
_entity_poly.entity_id
_entity_poly.type
_entity_poly.pdbx_seq_one_letter_code
_entity_poly.pdbx_strand_id
1 'polypeptide(L)'
;ITSLGAREEVNQATHRWGGIVFHDVINQKFAHKAIEKGADGLILVAAGAGGHAGVISPFAFVAETRRWFDGPIALSGAIANGRAIRAARLLGADFAYIGSAFIATKEANAVERYKEMITTSGAEDIVYSNLFTGVHGNYLKPSIAASGMDPDNLPQSDASKMSFGTDDSGERVRPKAWKEIWGSGQGIGSLDEVVPAAELIARFKKEYDEAVDPPL
;
A
#
# COMPACT_ATOMS: atom_id res chain seq x y z
N ILE A 1 -7.09 -10.06 6.60
CA ILE A 1 -5.90 -9.71 5.80
C ILE A 1 -4.66 -10.06 6.59
N THR A 2 -3.69 -10.73 5.93
CA THR A 2 -2.41 -11.12 6.50
C THR A 2 -1.25 -10.57 5.64
N SER A 3 -0.06 -10.38 6.23
CA SER A 3 1.10 -9.77 5.58
C SER A 3 2.41 -10.35 6.14
N LEU A 4 3.54 -10.04 5.51
CA LEU A 4 4.90 -10.35 5.96
C LEU A 4 5.20 -11.85 6.18
N GLY A 5 4.62 -12.70 5.35
CA GLY A 5 4.83 -14.14 5.34
C GLY A 5 3.56 -14.92 5.71
N ALA A 6 3.10 -15.71 4.77
CA ALA A 6 1.91 -16.54 4.94
C ALA A 6 2.14 -17.62 6.00
N ARG A 7 1.19 -17.75 6.94
CA ARG A 7 1.20 -18.71 8.03
C ARG A 7 -0.04 -19.59 7.93
N GLU A 8 0.19 -20.87 7.69
CA GLU A 8 -0.87 -21.86 7.50
C GLU A 8 -1.79 -21.97 8.72
N GLU A 9 -1.21 -21.95 9.92
CA GLU A 9 -1.98 -22.03 11.17
C GLU A 9 -2.95 -20.84 11.37
N VAL A 10 -2.58 -19.65 10.86
CA VAL A 10 -3.45 -18.45 10.89
C VAL A 10 -4.59 -18.59 9.91
N ASN A 11 -4.30 -19.06 8.68
CA ASN A 11 -5.30 -19.26 7.65
C ASN A 11 -6.31 -20.33 8.09
N GLN A 12 -5.84 -21.49 8.59
CA GLN A 12 -6.70 -22.53 9.12
C GLN A 12 -7.54 -22.07 10.33
N ALA A 13 -6.97 -21.24 11.22
CA ALA A 13 -7.73 -20.67 12.34
C ALA A 13 -8.88 -19.79 11.85
N THR A 14 -8.64 -18.98 10.82
CA THR A 14 -9.66 -18.11 10.20
C THR A 14 -10.75 -18.94 9.53
N HIS A 15 -10.38 -19.98 8.78
CA HIS A 15 -11.32 -20.88 8.09
C HIS A 15 -12.24 -21.62 9.05
N ARG A 16 -11.77 -21.99 10.26
CA ARG A 16 -12.63 -22.63 11.28
C ARG A 16 -13.84 -21.80 11.69
N TRP A 17 -13.82 -20.49 11.47
CA TRP A 17 -14.96 -19.59 11.75
C TRP A 17 -15.77 -19.25 10.48
N GLY A 18 -15.43 -19.85 9.34
CA GLY A 18 -16.02 -19.50 8.05
C GLY A 18 -15.47 -18.20 7.44
N GLY A 19 -14.37 -17.68 7.96
CA GLY A 19 -13.68 -16.50 7.42
C GLY A 19 -12.86 -16.83 6.19
N ILE A 20 -12.55 -15.80 5.39
CA ILE A 20 -11.66 -15.87 4.23
C ILE A 20 -10.40 -15.07 4.49
N VAL A 21 -9.27 -15.46 3.91
CA VAL A 21 -7.96 -14.83 4.10
C VAL A 21 -7.45 -14.26 2.80
N PHE A 22 -7.22 -12.94 2.76
CA PHE A 22 -6.40 -12.29 1.75
C PHE A 22 -4.98 -12.06 2.27
N HIS A 23 -3.98 -12.33 1.44
CA HIS A 23 -2.57 -12.16 1.81
C HIS A 23 -1.88 -11.12 0.93
N ASP A 24 -1.16 -10.17 1.57
CA ASP A 24 -0.34 -9.16 0.89
C ASP A 24 0.88 -9.79 0.25
N VAL A 25 1.06 -9.57 -1.06
CA VAL A 25 2.19 -10.10 -1.81
C VAL A 25 2.80 -9.02 -2.72
N ILE A 26 4.12 -9.07 -2.89
CA ILE A 26 4.87 -8.10 -3.70
C ILE A 26 5.49 -8.71 -4.96
N ASN A 27 5.37 -10.02 -5.16
CA ASN A 27 5.85 -10.74 -6.35
C ASN A 27 5.19 -12.11 -6.47
N GLN A 28 5.40 -12.77 -7.63
CA GLN A 28 4.80 -14.07 -7.93
C GLN A 28 5.24 -15.17 -6.96
N LYS A 29 6.50 -15.19 -6.54
CA LYS A 29 7.01 -16.18 -5.58
C LYS A 29 6.22 -16.16 -4.27
N PHE A 30 5.94 -14.97 -3.74
CA PHE A 30 5.15 -14.84 -2.52
C PHE A 30 3.66 -15.10 -2.77
N ALA A 31 3.14 -14.77 -3.96
CA ALA A 31 1.77 -15.08 -4.34
C ALA A 31 1.51 -16.59 -4.35
N HIS A 32 2.35 -17.37 -5.04
CA HIS A 32 2.26 -18.83 -5.02
C HIS A 32 2.33 -19.39 -3.60
N LYS A 33 3.32 -18.93 -2.81
CA LYS A 33 3.49 -19.38 -1.43
C LYS A 33 2.30 -19.05 -0.53
N ALA A 34 1.62 -17.92 -0.76
CA ALA A 34 0.44 -17.55 0.01
C ALA A 34 -0.72 -18.52 -0.27
N ILE A 35 -0.96 -18.85 -1.54
CA ILE A 35 -2.00 -19.80 -1.94
C ILE A 35 -1.68 -21.23 -1.46
N GLU A 36 -0.43 -21.68 -1.62
CA GLU A 36 0.04 -22.98 -1.10
C GLU A 36 -0.22 -23.12 0.41
N LYS A 37 -0.18 -22.02 1.16
CA LYS A 37 -0.45 -21.98 2.61
C LYS A 37 -1.91 -21.69 2.97
N GLY A 38 -2.81 -21.73 1.98
CA GLY A 38 -4.23 -21.65 2.20
C GLY A 38 -4.79 -20.23 2.31
N ALA A 39 -4.17 -19.24 1.69
CA ALA A 39 -4.84 -17.96 1.46
C ALA A 39 -5.92 -18.14 0.38
N ASP A 40 -7.09 -17.52 0.57
CA ASP A 40 -8.21 -17.60 -0.38
C ASP A 40 -8.10 -16.55 -1.48
N GLY A 41 -7.45 -15.43 -1.18
CA GLY A 41 -7.25 -14.31 -2.09
C GLY A 41 -5.91 -13.64 -1.93
N LEU A 42 -5.54 -12.84 -2.92
CA LEU A 42 -4.29 -12.12 -2.96
C LEU A 42 -4.53 -10.60 -2.95
N ILE A 43 -3.73 -9.88 -2.18
CA ILE A 43 -3.58 -8.44 -2.32
C ILE A 43 -2.24 -8.20 -3.04
N LEU A 44 -2.31 -7.81 -4.30
CA LEU A 44 -1.13 -7.51 -5.09
C LEU A 44 -0.64 -6.10 -4.73
N VAL A 45 0.40 -6.02 -3.92
CA VAL A 45 1.00 -4.76 -3.48
C VAL A 45 2.05 -4.34 -4.52
N ALA A 46 1.56 -3.67 -5.54
CA ALA A 46 2.34 -3.28 -6.71
C ALA A 46 3.17 -2.00 -6.48
N ALA A 47 3.93 -1.59 -7.49
CA ALA A 47 4.64 -0.33 -7.51
C ALA A 47 3.68 0.84 -7.22
N GLY A 48 4.12 1.79 -6.41
CA GLY A 48 3.33 2.95 -6.01
C GLY A 48 2.35 2.74 -4.86
N ALA A 49 2.29 1.56 -4.24
CA ALA A 49 1.56 1.36 -3.00
C ALA A 49 2.25 2.07 -1.83
N GLY A 50 1.50 2.64 -0.89
CA GLY A 50 2.04 3.31 0.30
C GLY A 50 2.52 2.32 1.36
N GLY A 51 3.53 2.70 2.15
CA GLY A 51 4.17 1.81 3.10
C GLY A 51 4.98 0.71 2.41
N HIS A 52 5.10 -0.47 3.00
CA HIS A 52 5.81 -1.58 2.39
C HIS A 52 5.20 -1.96 1.03
N ALA A 53 6.01 -1.95 -0.02
CA ALA A 53 5.54 -2.13 -1.39
C ALA A 53 6.54 -2.90 -2.24
N GLY A 54 6.03 -3.51 -3.32
CA GLY A 54 6.83 -4.08 -4.40
C GLY A 54 7.19 -3.03 -5.46
N VAL A 55 7.92 -3.51 -6.46
CA VAL A 55 8.38 -2.70 -7.60
C VAL A 55 7.74 -3.14 -8.92
N ILE A 56 6.91 -4.18 -8.89
CA ILE A 56 6.26 -4.71 -10.09
C ILE A 56 5.12 -3.76 -10.48
N SER A 57 5.08 -3.39 -11.75
CA SER A 57 3.98 -2.62 -12.32
C SER A 57 2.64 -3.33 -12.07
N PRO A 58 1.57 -2.62 -11.66
CA PRO A 58 0.25 -3.22 -11.49
C PRO A 58 -0.25 -3.93 -12.77
N PHE A 59 0.05 -3.42 -13.95
CA PHE A 59 -0.31 -4.02 -15.23
C PHE A 59 0.31 -5.42 -15.41
N ALA A 60 1.61 -5.54 -15.18
CA ALA A 60 2.32 -6.81 -15.29
C ALA A 60 1.89 -7.78 -14.18
N PHE A 61 1.78 -7.28 -12.95
CA PHE A 61 1.53 -8.12 -11.79
C PHE A 61 0.16 -8.81 -11.85
N VAL A 62 -0.90 -8.07 -12.20
CA VAL A 62 -2.23 -8.65 -12.36
C VAL A 62 -2.26 -9.62 -13.54
N ALA A 63 -1.72 -9.22 -14.71
CA ALA A 63 -1.73 -10.07 -15.90
C ALA A 63 -1.00 -11.41 -15.67
N GLU A 64 0.16 -11.40 -15.02
CA GLU A 64 0.91 -12.62 -14.69
C GLU A 64 0.19 -13.47 -13.66
N THR A 65 -0.41 -12.87 -12.63
CA THR A 65 -1.13 -13.60 -11.58
C THR A 65 -2.36 -14.29 -12.14
N ARG A 66 -3.12 -13.63 -13.03
CA ARG A 66 -4.30 -14.21 -13.68
C ARG A 66 -4.02 -15.40 -14.60
N ARG A 67 -2.78 -15.62 -14.98
CA ARG A 67 -2.41 -16.82 -15.78
C ARG A 67 -2.53 -18.13 -15.00
N TRP A 68 -2.54 -18.07 -13.68
CA TRP A 68 -2.52 -19.26 -12.82
C TRP A 68 -3.48 -19.18 -11.61
N PHE A 69 -4.05 -18.01 -11.32
CA PHE A 69 -4.91 -17.81 -10.16
C PHE A 69 -6.24 -17.19 -10.57
N ASP A 70 -7.33 -17.97 -10.42
CA ASP A 70 -8.71 -17.54 -10.72
C ASP A 70 -9.45 -17.01 -9.49
N GLY A 71 -8.86 -17.11 -8.29
CA GLY A 71 -9.43 -16.61 -7.05
C GLY A 71 -9.43 -15.08 -6.96
N PRO A 72 -9.98 -14.53 -5.87
CA PRO A 72 -10.15 -13.08 -5.73
C PRO A 72 -8.81 -12.35 -5.59
N ILE A 73 -8.66 -11.28 -6.37
CA ILE A 73 -7.50 -10.38 -6.36
C ILE A 73 -7.92 -8.96 -5.97
N ALA A 74 -7.25 -8.40 -4.97
CA ALA A 74 -7.26 -6.98 -4.69
C ALA A 74 -5.96 -6.34 -5.19
N LEU A 75 -6.06 -5.25 -5.96
CA LEU A 75 -4.88 -4.52 -6.44
C LEU A 75 -4.63 -3.29 -5.55
N SER A 76 -3.40 -3.16 -5.07
CA SER A 76 -2.88 -1.98 -4.39
C SER A 76 -1.72 -1.38 -5.18
N GLY A 77 -1.68 -0.07 -5.29
CA GLY A 77 -0.60 0.68 -5.94
C GLY A 77 -1.13 1.85 -6.76
N ALA A 78 -0.80 3.06 -6.33
CA ALA A 78 -1.14 4.32 -7.00
C ALA A 78 -2.66 4.53 -7.30
N ILE A 79 -3.56 3.88 -6.56
CA ILE A 79 -5.00 4.00 -6.73
C ILE A 79 -5.53 5.02 -5.72
N ALA A 80 -6.05 6.18 -6.20
CA ALA A 80 -6.62 7.22 -5.36
C ALA A 80 -7.77 8.00 -6.03
N ASN A 81 -8.38 7.43 -7.07
CA ASN A 81 -9.56 7.98 -7.73
C ASN A 81 -10.37 6.86 -8.41
N GLY A 82 -11.61 7.18 -8.81
CA GLY A 82 -12.52 6.21 -9.41
C GLY A 82 -12.08 5.67 -10.77
N ARG A 83 -11.37 6.47 -11.57
CA ARG A 83 -10.80 6.01 -12.85
C ARG A 83 -9.75 4.94 -12.65
N ALA A 84 -8.87 5.10 -11.65
CA ALA A 84 -7.86 4.10 -11.29
C ALA A 84 -8.51 2.81 -10.73
N ILE A 85 -9.62 2.92 -9.99
CA ILE A 85 -10.41 1.75 -9.54
C ILE A 85 -10.96 0.99 -10.76
N ARG A 86 -11.51 1.71 -11.75
CA ARG A 86 -12.02 1.09 -12.98
C ARG A 86 -10.90 0.44 -13.79
N ALA A 87 -9.74 1.08 -13.89
CA ALA A 87 -8.56 0.52 -14.53
C ALA A 87 -8.11 -0.79 -13.85
N ALA A 88 -8.08 -0.84 -12.51
CA ALA A 88 -7.78 -2.06 -11.77
C ALA A 88 -8.74 -3.22 -12.14
N ARG A 89 -10.04 -2.92 -12.26
CA ARG A 89 -11.05 -3.90 -12.72
C ARG A 89 -10.80 -4.38 -14.15
N LEU A 90 -10.48 -3.47 -15.06
CA LEU A 90 -10.18 -3.81 -16.46
C LEU A 90 -8.91 -4.65 -16.59
N LEU A 91 -7.92 -4.45 -15.70
CA LEU A 91 -6.73 -5.30 -15.63
C LEU A 91 -7.04 -6.72 -15.17
N GLY A 92 -8.19 -6.96 -14.53
CA GLY A 92 -8.60 -8.25 -14.02
C GLY A 92 -8.57 -8.39 -12.49
N ALA A 93 -8.36 -7.31 -11.73
CA ALA A 93 -8.53 -7.32 -10.29
C ALA A 93 -10.02 -7.28 -9.93
N ASP A 94 -10.42 -7.96 -8.85
CA ASP A 94 -11.80 -7.94 -8.34
C ASP A 94 -12.06 -6.74 -7.45
N PHE A 95 -11.00 -6.27 -6.76
CA PHE A 95 -11.06 -5.16 -5.81
C PHE A 95 -9.88 -4.21 -6.01
N ALA A 96 -10.09 -2.93 -5.64
CA ALA A 96 -9.02 -1.96 -5.43
C ALA A 96 -8.76 -1.83 -3.92
N TYR A 97 -7.50 -1.94 -3.51
CA TYR A 97 -7.08 -1.81 -2.11
C TYR A 97 -6.41 -0.45 -1.90
N ILE A 98 -7.11 0.45 -1.23
CA ILE A 98 -6.75 1.88 -1.15
C ILE A 98 -6.53 2.27 0.31
N GLY A 99 -5.36 2.82 0.62
CA GLY A 99 -5.02 3.30 1.96
C GLY A 99 -4.78 4.82 1.99
N SER A 100 -3.83 5.32 1.19
CA SER A 100 -3.34 6.69 1.28
C SER A 100 -4.41 7.76 1.13
N ALA A 101 -5.38 7.56 0.24
CA ALA A 101 -6.49 8.49 0.06
C ALA A 101 -7.36 8.64 1.32
N PHE A 102 -7.53 7.57 2.09
CA PHE A 102 -8.32 7.62 3.32
C PHE A 102 -7.58 8.26 4.50
N ILE A 103 -6.25 8.47 4.42
CA ILE A 103 -5.51 9.27 5.40
C ILE A 103 -5.98 10.73 5.34
N ALA A 104 -6.28 11.24 4.14
CA ALA A 104 -6.83 12.58 3.94
C ALA A 104 -8.36 12.64 4.15
N THR A 105 -8.86 11.95 5.17
CA THR A 105 -10.28 12.05 5.57
C THR A 105 -10.41 12.63 6.97
N LYS A 106 -11.59 13.22 7.26
CA LYS A 106 -11.87 13.81 8.57
C LYS A 106 -11.87 12.75 9.68
N GLU A 107 -12.31 11.53 9.38
CA GLU A 107 -12.42 10.41 10.32
C GLU A 107 -11.08 9.70 10.57
N ALA A 108 -10.08 9.87 9.70
CA ALA A 108 -8.78 9.26 9.89
C ALA A 108 -8.11 9.80 11.17
N ASN A 109 -7.66 8.89 12.02
CA ASN A 109 -6.89 9.24 13.23
C ASN A 109 -5.40 9.51 12.86
N ALA A 110 -5.18 10.37 11.87
CA ALA A 110 -3.89 10.87 11.45
C ALA A 110 -3.73 12.32 11.93
N VAL A 111 -2.50 12.72 12.27
CA VAL A 111 -2.21 14.11 12.64
C VAL A 111 -2.46 15.03 11.44
N GLU A 112 -2.94 16.26 11.69
CA GLU A 112 -3.33 17.19 10.62
C GLU A 112 -2.19 17.43 9.61
N ARG A 113 -0.96 17.56 10.08
CA ARG A 113 0.22 17.72 9.22
C ARG A 113 0.40 16.56 8.22
N TYR A 114 0.04 15.33 8.59
CA TYR A 114 0.10 14.19 7.67
C TYR A 114 -0.98 14.29 6.60
N LYS A 115 -2.21 14.66 6.99
CA LYS A 115 -3.32 14.90 6.04
C LYS A 115 -2.98 16.02 5.06
N GLU A 116 -2.41 17.12 5.57
CA GLU A 116 -1.95 18.24 4.75
C GLU A 116 -0.87 17.79 3.75
N MET A 117 0.14 17.02 4.19
CA MET A 117 1.17 16.53 3.28
C MET A 117 0.59 15.60 2.20
N ILE A 118 -0.45 14.81 2.48
CA ILE A 118 -1.14 14.00 1.46
C ILE A 118 -1.79 14.89 0.40
N THR A 119 -2.42 15.98 0.79
CA THR A 119 -3.18 16.85 -0.13
C THR A 119 -2.31 17.90 -0.85
N THR A 120 -1.07 18.08 -0.43
CA THR A 120 -0.13 19.05 -1.03
C THR A 120 1.04 18.41 -1.76
N SER A 121 1.11 17.05 -1.77
CA SER A 121 2.19 16.30 -2.42
C SER A 121 1.69 15.53 -3.64
N GLY A 122 2.61 15.17 -4.52
CA GLY A 122 2.36 14.37 -5.71
C GLY A 122 3.20 13.08 -5.76
N ALA A 123 3.16 12.39 -6.90
CA ALA A 123 3.90 11.15 -7.10
C ALA A 123 5.43 11.32 -6.98
N GLU A 124 5.96 12.48 -7.37
CA GLU A 124 7.39 12.81 -7.28
C GLU A 124 7.88 13.05 -5.85
N ASP A 125 6.94 13.32 -4.93
CA ASP A 125 7.22 13.49 -3.51
C ASP A 125 7.24 12.15 -2.75
N ILE A 126 7.17 11.03 -3.46
CA ILE A 126 7.27 9.69 -2.87
C ILE A 126 8.65 9.10 -3.15
N VAL A 127 9.33 8.69 -2.08
CA VAL A 127 10.61 7.97 -2.17
C VAL A 127 10.46 6.52 -1.74
N TYR A 128 11.08 5.61 -2.51
CA TYR A 128 11.12 4.19 -2.20
C TYR A 128 12.43 3.86 -1.49
N SER A 129 12.34 3.45 -0.22
CA SER A 129 13.53 3.23 0.63
C SER A 129 13.29 2.09 1.62
N ASN A 130 14.36 1.40 2.00
CA ASN A 130 14.37 0.41 3.08
C ASN A 130 14.97 0.95 4.39
N LEU A 131 15.35 2.23 4.43
CA LEU A 131 16.08 2.82 5.56
C LEU A 131 15.32 2.69 6.88
N PHE A 132 13.99 2.89 6.86
CA PHE A 132 13.20 3.10 8.08
C PHE A 132 12.79 1.80 8.76
N THR A 133 12.66 0.72 8.01
CA THR A 133 12.14 -0.56 8.52
C THR A 133 12.98 -1.77 8.14
N GLY A 134 14.01 -1.58 7.30
CA GLY A 134 14.76 -2.67 6.69
C GLY A 134 14.04 -3.33 5.51
N VAL A 135 12.74 -3.08 5.35
CA VAL A 135 11.94 -3.52 4.20
C VAL A 135 11.62 -2.31 3.33
N HIS A 136 11.71 -2.47 2.01
CA HIS A 136 11.42 -1.38 1.09
C HIS A 136 9.95 -0.95 1.17
N GLY A 137 9.75 0.36 1.18
CA GLY A 137 8.43 0.99 1.20
C GLY A 137 8.47 2.40 0.62
N ASN A 138 7.29 2.93 0.37
CA ASN A 138 7.06 4.27 -0.15
C ASN A 138 6.74 5.24 0.97
N TYR A 139 7.47 6.36 1.03
CA TYR A 139 7.40 7.37 2.07
C TYR A 139 7.32 8.77 1.48
N LEU A 140 6.67 9.69 2.18
CA LEU A 140 6.57 11.11 1.84
C LEU A 140 7.91 11.81 2.06
N LYS A 141 8.52 12.33 1.00
CA LYS A 141 9.74 13.16 1.05
C LYS A 141 9.62 14.34 2.01
N PRO A 142 8.50 15.12 2.03
CA PRO A 142 8.35 16.20 2.99
C PRO A 142 8.42 15.77 4.45
N SER A 143 7.94 14.55 4.80
CA SER A 143 8.04 14.05 6.17
C SER A 143 9.47 13.68 6.56
N ILE A 144 10.23 13.14 5.60
CA ILE A 144 11.65 12.82 5.77
C ILE A 144 12.46 14.10 5.95
N ALA A 145 12.26 15.10 5.08
CA ALA A 145 12.91 16.40 5.19
C ALA A 145 12.60 17.09 6.52
N ALA A 146 11.36 17.02 6.99
CA ALA A 146 10.96 17.58 8.28
C ALA A 146 11.61 16.88 9.48
N SER A 147 12.08 15.63 9.32
CA SER A 147 12.88 14.92 10.33
C SER A 147 14.38 15.25 10.31
N GLY A 148 14.80 16.15 9.41
CA GLY A 148 16.19 16.57 9.26
C GLY A 148 17.05 15.70 8.34
N MET A 149 16.44 14.79 7.57
CA MET A 149 17.14 13.96 6.59
C MET A 149 16.94 14.49 5.16
N ASP A 150 17.91 14.24 4.28
CA ASP A 150 17.80 14.52 2.86
C ASP A 150 17.08 13.35 2.15
N PRO A 151 15.83 13.53 1.66
CA PRO A 151 15.07 12.46 1.03
C PRO A 151 15.66 11.98 -0.30
N ASP A 152 16.51 12.78 -0.95
CA ASP A 152 17.15 12.42 -2.22
C ASP A 152 18.52 11.72 -2.01
N ASN A 153 19.01 11.65 -0.75
CA ASN A 153 20.29 11.06 -0.38
C ASN A 153 20.17 10.10 0.81
N LEU A 154 19.19 9.20 0.77
CA LEU A 154 18.95 8.25 1.85
C LEU A 154 19.93 7.07 1.78
N PRO A 155 20.64 6.73 2.89
CA PRO A 155 21.44 5.52 2.95
C PRO A 155 20.54 4.28 2.88
N GLN A 156 21.08 3.20 2.34
CA GLN A 156 20.40 1.91 2.39
C GLN A 156 20.59 1.27 3.78
N SER A 157 19.52 0.66 4.29
CA SER A 157 19.60 -0.15 5.50
C SER A 157 20.26 -1.48 5.19
N ASP A 158 21.16 -1.91 6.07
CA ASP A 158 21.75 -3.25 6.00
C ASP A 158 20.70 -4.28 6.45
N ALA A 159 20.27 -5.12 5.52
CA ALA A 159 19.25 -6.14 5.77
C ALA A 159 19.69 -7.17 6.86
N SER A 160 20.99 -7.32 7.12
CA SER A 160 21.51 -8.19 8.18
C SER A 160 21.32 -7.60 9.58
N LYS A 161 21.02 -6.31 9.68
CA LYS A 161 20.77 -5.57 10.92
C LYS A 161 19.29 -5.26 11.14
N MET A 162 18.38 -6.00 10.51
CA MET A 162 16.94 -5.84 10.74
C MET A 162 16.59 -6.23 12.18
N SER A 163 16.34 -5.23 13.01
CA SER A 163 15.85 -5.37 14.38
C SER A 163 14.40 -4.89 14.44
N PHE A 164 13.50 -5.83 14.62
CA PHE A 164 12.10 -5.53 14.95
C PHE A 164 11.95 -5.31 16.46
N GLY A 165 12.67 -4.34 17.05
CA GLY A 165 12.31 -4.01 18.40
C GLY A 165 13.37 -3.47 19.35
N THR A 166 14.60 -3.95 19.37
CA THR A 166 15.64 -3.48 20.31
C THR A 166 17.01 -3.50 19.67
N ASP A 167 17.88 -2.54 20.01
CA ASP A 167 19.30 -2.61 19.68
C ASP A 167 20.06 -3.52 20.66
N ASP A 168 21.36 -3.73 20.43
CA ASP A 168 22.24 -4.52 21.29
C ASP A 168 22.41 -3.95 22.71
N SER A 169 21.94 -2.71 22.98
CA SER A 169 21.90 -2.07 24.30
C SER A 169 20.59 -2.33 25.06
N GLY A 170 19.59 -2.95 24.41
CA GLY A 170 18.28 -3.18 24.98
C GLY A 170 17.37 -1.95 24.94
N GLU A 171 17.81 -0.83 24.37
CA GLU A 171 16.98 0.34 24.15
C GLU A 171 16.17 0.20 22.86
N ARG A 172 14.90 0.64 22.89
CA ARG A 172 14.05 0.69 21.70
C ARG A 172 14.58 1.73 20.72
N VAL A 173 15.41 1.29 19.77
CA VAL A 173 15.87 2.17 18.70
C VAL A 173 14.76 2.38 17.69
N ARG A 174 14.31 3.64 17.59
CA ARG A 174 13.44 4.23 16.58
C ARG A 174 11.91 4.12 16.74
N PRO A 175 11.31 4.40 17.93
CA PRO A 175 9.88 4.71 17.95
C PRO A 175 9.53 6.00 17.18
N LYS A 176 10.51 6.90 16.95
CA LYS A 176 10.28 8.20 16.29
C LYS A 176 10.06 8.09 14.78
N ALA A 177 10.72 7.18 14.08
CA ALA A 177 10.61 7.07 12.63
C ALA A 177 9.16 6.86 12.15
N TRP A 178 8.40 5.96 12.80
CA TRP A 178 6.99 5.73 12.45
C TRP A 178 6.04 6.85 12.88
N LYS A 179 6.45 7.72 13.83
CA LYS A 179 5.64 8.87 14.25
C LYS A 179 5.82 10.08 13.36
N GLU A 180 6.98 10.21 12.73
CA GLU A 180 7.41 11.44 12.05
C GLU A 180 7.65 11.22 10.54
N ILE A 181 7.91 9.97 10.11
CA ILE A 181 8.13 9.62 8.70
C ILE A 181 6.95 8.80 8.22
N TRP A 182 6.19 9.36 7.27
CA TRP A 182 4.91 8.84 6.89
C TRP A 182 4.95 8.15 5.53
N GLY A 183 4.32 6.96 5.50
CA GLY A 183 4.17 6.19 4.26
C GLY A 183 3.05 6.74 3.40
N SER A 184 3.24 6.78 2.09
CA SER A 184 2.18 7.13 1.14
C SER A 184 2.41 6.49 -0.21
N GLY A 185 1.33 6.21 -0.92
CA GLY A 185 1.36 5.74 -2.30
C GLY A 185 1.40 6.88 -3.30
N GLN A 186 1.83 6.58 -4.53
CA GLN A 186 2.02 7.56 -5.60
C GLN A 186 0.71 8.15 -6.16
N GLY A 187 -0.46 7.60 -5.81
CA GLY A 187 -1.75 8.10 -6.29
C GLY A 187 -2.22 9.41 -5.65
N ILE A 188 -1.54 9.91 -4.62
CA ILE A 188 -2.00 11.08 -3.83
C ILE A 188 -2.10 12.37 -4.62
N GLY A 189 -1.38 12.53 -5.72
CA GLY A 189 -1.47 13.73 -6.55
C GLY A 189 -2.85 14.01 -7.17
N SER A 190 -3.84 13.12 -6.95
CA SER A 190 -5.25 13.36 -7.28
C SER A 190 -6.10 13.80 -6.08
N LEU A 191 -5.49 14.09 -4.93
CA LEU A 191 -6.14 14.48 -3.68
C LEU A 191 -5.72 15.89 -3.31
N ASP A 192 -6.65 16.82 -3.26
CA ASP A 192 -6.41 18.25 -3.04
C ASP A 192 -7.06 18.80 -1.75
N GLU A 193 -7.86 17.99 -1.06
CA GLU A 193 -8.58 18.41 0.14
C GLU A 193 -8.83 17.27 1.14
N VAL A 194 -9.04 17.65 2.40
CA VAL A 194 -9.44 16.74 3.47
C VAL A 194 -10.97 16.73 3.59
N VAL A 195 -11.58 15.65 3.15
CA VAL A 195 -13.05 15.49 3.11
C VAL A 195 -13.54 14.39 4.06
N PRO A 196 -14.84 14.31 4.37
CA PRO A 196 -15.41 13.13 5.01
C PRO A 196 -15.19 11.87 4.15
N ALA A 197 -14.96 10.72 4.79
CA ALA A 197 -14.78 9.45 4.09
C ALA A 197 -15.97 9.11 3.18
N ALA A 198 -17.20 9.44 3.61
CA ALA A 198 -18.39 9.24 2.80
C ALA A 198 -18.36 10.05 1.49
N GLU A 199 -17.86 11.28 1.54
CA GLU A 199 -17.70 12.15 0.36
C GLU A 199 -16.63 11.62 -0.59
N LEU A 200 -15.50 11.19 -0.04
CA LEU A 200 -14.43 10.54 -0.82
C LEU A 200 -14.95 9.30 -1.57
N ILE A 201 -15.72 8.44 -0.88
CA ILE A 201 -16.31 7.24 -1.47
C ILE A 201 -17.34 7.62 -2.56
N ALA A 202 -18.17 8.64 -2.32
CA ALA A 202 -19.14 9.11 -3.32
C ALA A 202 -18.43 9.66 -4.57
N ARG A 203 -17.33 10.41 -4.39
CA ARG A 203 -16.48 10.89 -5.48
C ARG A 203 -15.89 9.72 -6.27
N PHE A 204 -15.29 8.74 -5.60
CA PHE A 204 -14.74 7.54 -6.27
C PHE A 204 -15.80 6.78 -7.07
N LYS A 205 -17.00 6.63 -6.49
CA LYS A 205 -18.10 5.98 -7.21
C LYS A 205 -18.50 6.76 -8.45
N LYS A 206 -18.67 8.07 -8.34
CA LYS A 206 -19.00 8.94 -9.48
C LYS A 206 -17.94 8.85 -10.58
N GLU A 207 -16.67 9.02 -10.24
CA GLU A 207 -15.55 8.94 -11.18
C GLU A 207 -15.43 7.55 -11.83
N TYR A 208 -15.73 6.49 -11.09
CA TYR A 208 -15.77 5.12 -11.61
C TYR A 208 -16.89 4.94 -12.63
N ASP A 209 -18.10 5.43 -12.32
CA ASP A 209 -19.26 5.32 -13.19
C ASP A 209 -19.09 6.17 -14.47
N GLU A 210 -18.44 7.33 -14.36
CA GLU A 210 -18.16 8.24 -15.49
C GLU A 210 -16.94 7.82 -16.33
N ALA A 211 -16.11 6.90 -15.85
CA ALA A 211 -14.94 6.40 -16.57
C ALA A 211 -15.34 5.37 -17.64
N VAL A 212 -16.18 5.79 -18.56
CA VAL A 212 -16.54 5.02 -19.77
C VAL A 212 -15.49 5.22 -20.87
N ASP A 213 -15.41 4.29 -21.81
CA ASP A 213 -14.53 4.44 -22.94
C ASP A 213 -14.91 5.71 -23.72
N PRO A 214 -13.95 6.60 -24.03
CA PRO A 214 -14.23 7.72 -24.91
C PRO A 214 -14.71 7.16 -26.27
N PRO A 215 -15.65 7.81 -26.94
CA PRO A 215 -16.02 7.43 -28.30
C PRO A 215 -14.77 7.46 -29.17
N LEU A 216 -14.53 6.37 -29.90
CA LEU A 216 -13.44 6.25 -30.88
C LEU A 216 -13.60 7.29 -31.98
#